data_10c8e068606b180ef0217b3087ef5345
#
_entry.id   10c8e068606b180ef0217b3087ef5345
#
_cell.length_a   1.000
_cell.length_b   1.000
_cell.length_c   1.000
_cell.angle_alpha   90.00
_cell.angle_beta   90.00
_cell.angle_gamma   90.00
#
_symmetry.space_group_name_H-M   'P 1'
#
loop_
_entity.id
_entity.type
_entity.pdbx_description
1 polymer ?
#
loop_
_entity_poly.entity_id
_entity_poly.type
_entity_poly.pdbx_seq_one_letter_code
_entity_poly.pdbx_strand_id
1 'polypeptide(L)'
;DVAQLHGDETEEDIQYLQAVCHKPVIKAVKVRDRYDVEAWLDSSADYLLFDNGMGAGQVFDWSVLGGIDREFFLAGGLQAENLTEAMETVRPYAVDLSSGIESNRKKDPEKMRRIMELVEQYRNNTD
;
A
#
# COMPACT_ATOMS: atom_id res chain seq x y z
N ASP A 1 -0.95 17.71 3.47
CA ASP A 1 -0.56 16.76 4.51
C ASP A 1 -1.61 15.69 4.68
N VAL A 2 -1.18 14.45 4.99
CA VAL A 2 -2.03 13.28 5.12
C VAL A 2 -1.66 12.56 6.41
N ALA A 3 -2.66 12.07 7.15
CA ALA A 3 -2.42 11.27 8.34
C ALA A 3 -2.49 9.78 7.98
N GLN A 4 -1.47 9.02 8.38
CA GLN A 4 -1.45 7.57 8.16
C GLN A 4 -1.51 6.85 9.51
N LEU A 5 -2.50 5.97 9.66
CA LEU A 5 -2.70 5.18 10.87
C LEU A 5 -2.33 3.71 10.57
N HIS A 6 -1.43 3.15 11.36
CA HIS A 6 -0.92 1.79 11.10
C HIS A 6 -0.84 0.94 12.36
N GLY A 7 -1.78 1.13 13.27
CA GLY A 7 -1.88 0.35 14.50
C GLY A 7 -3.28 -0.21 14.70
N ASP A 8 -3.71 -0.20 15.93
CA ASP A 8 -4.99 -0.79 16.34
C ASP A 8 -6.14 0.22 16.34
N GLU A 9 -6.02 1.30 15.58
CA GLU A 9 -7.06 2.31 15.48
C GLU A 9 -8.37 1.71 14.98
N THR A 10 -9.47 2.16 15.58
CA THR A 10 -10.82 1.73 15.21
C THR A 10 -11.42 2.67 14.18
N GLU A 11 -12.56 2.28 13.61
CA GLU A 11 -13.32 3.16 12.71
C GLU A 11 -13.70 4.46 13.40
N GLU A 12 -14.02 4.40 14.68
CA GLU A 12 -14.35 5.60 15.46
C GLU A 12 -13.16 6.54 15.56
N ASP A 13 -11.96 5.99 15.74
CA ASP A 13 -10.73 6.79 15.79
C ASP A 13 -10.49 7.50 14.46
N ILE A 14 -10.74 6.82 13.35
CA ILE A 14 -10.59 7.39 12.01
C ILE A 14 -11.53 8.58 11.84
N GLN A 15 -12.80 8.39 12.17
CA GLN A 15 -13.80 9.44 12.02
C GLN A 15 -13.51 10.63 12.93
N TYR A 16 -13.04 10.37 14.13
CA TYR A 16 -12.64 11.44 15.06
C TYR A 16 -11.49 12.26 14.48
N LEU A 17 -10.47 11.57 13.96
CA LEU A 17 -9.30 12.24 13.40
C LEU A 17 -9.69 13.09 12.17
N GLN A 18 -10.54 12.57 11.32
CA GLN A 18 -11.03 13.32 10.15
C GLN A 18 -11.76 14.60 10.58
N ALA A 19 -12.60 14.50 11.61
CA ALA A 19 -13.36 15.63 12.09
C ALA A 19 -12.48 16.71 12.73
N VAL A 20 -11.40 16.31 13.39
CA VAL A 20 -10.52 17.24 14.11
C VAL A 20 -9.47 17.85 13.19
N CYS A 21 -8.84 17.04 12.33
CA CYS A 21 -7.69 17.48 11.54
C CYS A 21 -8.07 18.02 10.16
N HIS A 22 -9.23 17.65 9.63
CA HIS A 22 -9.69 18.03 8.29
C HIS A 22 -8.67 17.65 7.20
N LYS A 23 -7.95 16.55 7.40
CA LYS A 23 -6.94 16.04 6.44
C LYS A 23 -7.30 14.63 6.01
N PRO A 24 -6.88 14.23 4.81
CA PRO A 24 -7.08 12.84 4.40
C PRO A 24 -6.42 11.87 5.36
N VAL A 25 -7.08 10.74 5.60
CA VAL A 25 -6.58 9.70 6.49
C VAL A 25 -6.38 8.42 5.69
N ILE A 26 -5.19 7.83 5.81
CA ILE A 26 -4.88 6.51 5.26
C ILE A 26 -4.87 5.52 6.41
N LYS A 27 -5.67 4.46 6.31
CA LYS A 27 -5.64 3.38 7.29
C LYS A 27 -4.82 2.23 6.73
N ALA A 28 -3.71 1.89 7.37
CA ALA A 28 -2.89 0.76 7.01
C ALA A 28 -3.45 -0.51 7.62
N VAL A 29 -3.64 -1.53 6.80
CA VAL A 29 -4.23 -2.81 7.20
C VAL A 29 -3.21 -3.91 6.94
N LYS A 30 -2.86 -4.66 7.97
CA LYS A 30 -2.00 -5.82 7.82
C LYS A 30 -2.84 -6.99 7.32
N VAL A 31 -2.51 -7.47 6.13
CA VAL A 31 -3.32 -8.48 5.44
C VAL A 31 -2.66 -9.85 5.59
N ARG A 32 -3.35 -10.76 6.23
CA ARG A 32 -2.96 -12.16 6.32
C ARG A 32 -3.81 -13.01 5.39
N ASP A 33 -5.08 -12.60 5.18
CA ASP A 33 -5.99 -13.28 4.30
C ASP A 33 -7.08 -12.32 3.83
N ARG A 34 -8.00 -12.79 3.00
CA ARG A 34 -9.09 -11.98 2.46
C ARG A 34 -9.98 -11.40 3.55
N TYR A 35 -10.09 -12.07 4.67
CA TYR A 35 -10.92 -11.61 5.77
C TYR A 35 -10.45 -10.25 6.31
N ASP A 36 -9.14 -10.07 6.42
CA ASP A 36 -8.58 -8.79 6.87
C ASP A 36 -8.92 -7.67 5.88
N VAL A 37 -8.92 -7.97 4.59
CA VAL A 37 -9.26 -6.99 3.56
C VAL A 37 -10.73 -6.58 3.70
N GLU A 38 -11.63 -7.55 3.77
CA GLU A 38 -13.06 -7.29 3.82
C GLU A 38 -13.49 -6.52 5.06
N ALA A 39 -12.77 -6.71 6.16
CA ALA A 39 -13.07 -6.02 7.41
C ALA A 39 -12.99 -4.49 7.28
N TRP A 40 -12.23 -3.99 6.30
CA TRP A 40 -11.99 -2.55 6.15
C TRP A 40 -12.51 -1.95 4.86
N LEU A 41 -13.13 -2.74 3.97
CA LEU A 41 -13.59 -2.22 2.68
C LEU A 41 -14.62 -1.10 2.81
N ASP A 42 -15.41 -1.11 3.87
CA ASP A 42 -16.44 -0.09 4.10
C ASP A 42 -15.98 1.03 5.04
N SER A 43 -14.69 1.09 5.35
CA SER A 43 -14.16 2.12 6.24
C SER A 43 -14.33 3.51 5.65
N SER A 44 -14.53 4.49 6.52
CA SER A 44 -14.61 5.90 6.15
C SER A 44 -13.24 6.53 5.91
N ALA A 45 -12.14 5.80 6.11
CA ALA A 45 -10.80 6.30 5.78
C ALA A 45 -10.79 6.76 4.32
N ASP A 46 -10.05 7.82 4.04
CA ASP A 46 -9.97 8.33 2.67
C ASP A 46 -9.29 7.32 1.75
N TYR A 47 -8.26 6.63 2.27
CA TYR A 47 -7.56 5.56 1.56
C TYR A 47 -7.26 4.42 2.50
N LEU A 48 -7.22 3.21 1.95
CA LEU A 48 -6.69 2.04 2.65
C LEU A 48 -5.30 1.73 2.10
N LEU A 49 -4.41 1.26 2.96
CA LEU A 49 -3.10 0.76 2.55
C LEU A 49 -3.02 -0.70 2.99
N PHE A 50 -2.83 -1.60 2.06
CA PHE A 50 -2.73 -3.03 2.35
C PHE A 50 -1.27 -3.48 2.33
N ASP A 51 -0.86 -4.16 3.38
CA ASP A 51 0.52 -4.56 3.63
C ASP A 51 0.51 -5.99 4.16
N ASN A 52 1.54 -6.75 3.85
CA ASN A 52 1.58 -8.18 4.23
C ASN A 52 1.74 -8.42 5.74
N GLY A 53 2.11 -7.40 6.51
CA GLY A 53 2.27 -7.54 7.96
C GLY A 53 3.46 -8.37 8.39
N MET A 54 4.29 -8.86 7.49
CA MET A 54 5.37 -9.80 7.78
C MET A 54 6.76 -9.19 7.74
N GLY A 55 6.84 -7.91 7.42
CA GLY A 55 8.12 -7.21 7.37
C GLY A 55 8.84 -7.36 6.04
N ALA A 56 10.07 -6.85 6.02
CA ALA A 56 10.85 -6.70 4.80
C ALA A 56 11.13 -8.03 4.10
N GLY A 57 11.02 -8.01 2.78
CA GLY A 57 11.40 -9.13 1.93
C GLY A 57 10.37 -10.22 1.76
N GLN A 58 9.23 -10.10 2.42
CA GLN A 58 8.16 -11.10 2.31
C GLN A 58 7.04 -10.55 1.46
N VAL A 59 6.57 -11.35 0.51
CA VAL A 59 5.47 -10.99 -0.39
C VAL A 59 4.26 -11.83 -0.01
N PHE A 60 3.11 -11.19 0.15
CA PHE A 60 1.87 -11.92 0.41
C PHE A 60 1.18 -12.29 -0.92
N ASP A 61 0.19 -13.16 -0.81
CA ASP A 61 -0.58 -13.59 -1.97
C ASP A 61 -1.50 -12.45 -2.41
N TRP A 62 -1.14 -11.80 -3.51
CA TRP A 62 -1.90 -10.66 -4.02
C TRP A 62 -3.31 -11.01 -4.48
N SER A 63 -3.62 -12.29 -4.66
CA SER A 63 -4.96 -12.69 -5.06
C SER A 63 -6.02 -12.30 -4.03
N VAL A 64 -5.62 -12.13 -2.77
CA VAL A 64 -6.55 -11.69 -1.71
C VAL A 64 -7.01 -10.25 -1.91
N LEU A 65 -6.37 -9.50 -2.80
CA LEU A 65 -6.73 -8.11 -3.09
C LEU A 65 -7.57 -7.97 -4.36
N GLY A 66 -8.01 -9.07 -4.95
CA GLY A 66 -8.80 -9.01 -6.18
C GLY A 66 -10.20 -8.44 -5.96
N GLY A 67 -10.72 -7.72 -6.95
CA GLY A 67 -12.10 -7.24 -6.93
C GLY A 67 -12.41 -6.08 -5.99
N ILE A 68 -11.40 -5.33 -5.57
CA ILE A 68 -11.60 -4.18 -4.69
C ILE A 68 -11.98 -2.95 -5.54
N ASP A 69 -13.14 -2.35 -5.24
CA ASP A 69 -13.68 -1.24 -6.03
C ASP A 69 -13.23 0.14 -5.57
N ARG A 70 -12.48 0.23 -4.49
CA ARG A 70 -12.03 1.53 -3.99
C ARG A 70 -10.53 1.70 -4.21
N GLU A 71 -10.08 2.95 -4.25
CA GLU A 71 -8.66 3.25 -4.38
C GLU A 71 -7.91 2.82 -3.13
N PHE A 72 -6.78 2.13 -3.30
CA PHE A 72 -5.97 1.68 -2.18
C PHE A 72 -4.49 1.72 -2.55
N PHE A 73 -3.66 1.75 -1.51
CA PHE A 73 -2.22 1.72 -1.63
C PHE A 73 -1.75 0.30 -1.36
N LEU A 74 -0.75 -0.14 -2.09
CA LEU A 74 -0.14 -1.46 -1.89
C LEU A 74 1.25 -1.29 -1.28
N ALA A 75 1.53 -2.06 -0.23
CA ALA A 75 2.82 -2.06 0.46
C ALA A 75 3.18 -3.49 0.85
N GLY A 76 4.38 -3.67 1.36
CA GLY A 76 4.83 -4.95 1.89
C GLY A 76 5.61 -5.78 0.89
N GLY A 77 6.91 -5.85 1.06
CA GLY A 77 7.78 -6.70 0.26
C GLY A 77 7.98 -6.28 -1.18
N LEU A 78 7.58 -5.07 -1.55
CA LEU A 78 7.73 -4.59 -2.93
C LEU A 78 9.17 -4.20 -3.22
N GLN A 79 9.65 -4.60 -4.39
CA GLN A 79 11.00 -4.29 -4.87
C GLN A 79 10.99 -4.37 -6.39
N ALA A 80 12.08 -3.98 -7.03
CA ALA A 80 12.13 -3.89 -8.50
C ALA A 80 11.75 -5.21 -9.18
N GLU A 81 12.14 -6.34 -8.56
CA GLU A 81 11.95 -7.67 -9.14
C GLU A 81 10.48 -8.11 -9.20
N ASN A 82 9.62 -7.57 -8.34
CA ASN A 82 8.21 -7.98 -8.28
C ASN A 82 7.21 -6.86 -8.50
N LEU A 83 7.68 -5.63 -8.63
CA LEU A 83 6.80 -4.46 -8.69
C LEU A 83 5.85 -4.47 -9.89
N THR A 84 6.38 -4.77 -11.07
CA THR A 84 5.54 -4.79 -12.29
C THR A 84 4.44 -5.82 -12.16
N GLU A 85 4.77 -7.03 -11.70
CA GLU A 85 3.78 -8.08 -11.50
C GLU A 85 2.72 -7.65 -10.49
N ALA A 86 3.14 -7.02 -9.39
CA ALA A 86 2.20 -6.53 -8.38
C ALA A 86 1.25 -5.51 -8.96
N MET A 87 1.78 -4.54 -9.70
CA MET A 87 0.94 -3.48 -10.30
C MET A 87 -0.04 -4.05 -11.32
N GLU A 88 0.39 -5.01 -12.14
CA GLU A 88 -0.47 -5.61 -13.15
C GLU A 88 -1.55 -6.50 -12.53
N THR A 89 -1.19 -7.23 -11.47
CA THR A 89 -2.11 -8.17 -10.81
C THR A 89 -3.15 -7.43 -9.97
N VAL A 90 -2.73 -6.43 -9.22
CA VAL A 90 -3.54 -5.79 -8.18
C VAL A 90 -4.13 -4.46 -8.64
N ARG A 91 -3.42 -3.74 -9.49
CA ARG A 91 -3.81 -2.42 -10.00
C ARG A 91 -4.10 -1.44 -8.87
N PRO A 92 -3.14 -1.21 -7.97
CA PRO A 92 -3.35 -0.27 -6.87
C PRO A 92 -3.35 1.17 -7.36
N TYR A 93 -3.96 2.05 -6.56
CA TYR A 93 -3.90 3.48 -6.82
C TYR A 93 -2.48 4.02 -6.66
N ALA A 94 -1.73 3.49 -5.68
CA ALA A 94 -0.35 3.88 -5.40
C ALA A 94 0.39 2.72 -4.76
N VAL A 95 1.72 2.77 -4.80
CA VAL A 95 2.58 1.78 -4.14
C VAL A 95 3.46 2.47 -3.12
N ASP A 96 3.74 1.76 -2.04
CA ASP A 96 4.58 2.25 -0.94
C ASP A 96 5.74 1.27 -0.76
N LEU A 97 6.96 1.75 -0.92
CA LEU A 97 8.17 0.93 -0.79
C LEU A 97 9.07 1.51 0.29
N SER A 98 9.64 0.62 1.10
CA SER A 98 10.64 1.03 2.08
C SER A 98 11.90 0.20 1.92
N SER A 99 11.88 -1.09 2.28
CA SER A 99 13.06 -1.95 2.15
C SER A 99 13.46 -2.18 0.70
N GLY A 100 12.53 -2.15 -0.23
CA GLY A 100 12.79 -2.37 -1.66
C GLY A 100 13.67 -1.30 -2.31
N ILE A 101 13.85 -0.16 -1.66
CA ILE A 101 14.72 0.92 -2.14
C ILE A 101 15.93 1.13 -1.23
N GLU A 102 16.26 0.11 -0.43
CA GLU A 102 17.36 0.19 0.51
C GLU A 102 18.45 -0.84 0.19
N SER A 103 19.69 -0.46 0.51
CA SER A 103 20.84 -1.37 0.55
C SER A 103 21.50 -1.15 1.90
N ASN A 104 21.74 -2.23 2.65
CA ASN A 104 22.33 -2.16 3.98
C ASN A 104 21.56 -1.20 4.91
N ARG A 105 20.23 -1.23 4.84
CA ARG A 105 19.30 -0.42 5.66
C ARG A 105 19.38 1.08 5.37
N LYS A 106 20.01 1.47 4.27
CA LYS A 106 20.06 2.87 3.84
C LYS A 106 19.40 3.00 2.48
N LYS A 107 18.75 4.13 2.24
CA LYS A 107 18.13 4.39 0.95
C LYS A 107 19.17 4.34 -0.15
N ASP A 108 18.85 3.66 -1.24
CA ASP A 108 19.76 3.43 -2.37
C ASP A 108 19.22 4.18 -3.60
N PRO A 109 19.92 5.24 -4.07
CA PRO A 109 19.43 6.03 -5.21
C PRO A 109 19.25 5.21 -6.50
N GLU A 110 20.08 4.20 -6.73
CA GLU A 110 19.95 3.34 -7.92
C GLU A 110 18.66 2.54 -7.87
N LYS A 111 18.32 2.00 -6.69
CA LYS A 111 17.07 1.26 -6.52
C LYS A 111 15.88 2.19 -6.65
N MET A 112 15.96 3.41 -6.11
CA MET A 112 14.90 4.40 -6.22
C MET A 112 14.65 4.73 -7.69
N ARG A 113 15.72 4.96 -8.46
CA ARG A 113 15.60 5.27 -9.89
C ARG A 113 14.95 4.11 -10.66
N ARG A 114 15.38 2.88 -10.36
CA ARG A 114 14.83 1.70 -11.03
C ARG A 114 13.33 1.57 -10.76
N ILE A 115 12.90 1.80 -9.51
CA ILE A 115 11.50 1.76 -9.14
C ILE A 115 10.71 2.81 -9.93
N MET A 116 11.22 4.04 -10.01
CA MET A 116 10.53 5.11 -10.75
C MET A 116 10.40 4.78 -12.24
N GLU A 117 11.45 4.20 -12.83
CA GLU A 117 11.39 3.77 -14.22
C GLU A 117 10.28 2.72 -14.43
N LEU A 118 10.17 1.75 -13.53
CA LEU A 118 9.15 0.70 -13.63
C LEU A 118 7.74 1.27 -13.49
N VAL A 119 7.54 2.21 -12.57
CA VAL A 119 6.25 2.86 -12.39
C VAL A 119 5.85 3.65 -13.64
N GLU A 120 6.80 4.37 -14.23
CA GLU A 120 6.53 5.13 -15.45
C GLU A 120 6.20 4.23 -16.63
N GLN A 121 6.93 3.11 -16.78
CA GLN A 121 6.64 2.13 -17.82
C GLN A 121 5.24 1.55 -17.67
N TYR A 122 4.86 1.20 -16.45
CA TYR A 122 3.52 0.69 -16.17
C TYR A 122 2.46 1.73 -16.52
N ARG A 123 2.65 2.97 -16.10
CA ARG A 123 1.72 4.06 -16.36
C ARG A 123 1.54 4.28 -17.87
N ASN A 124 2.63 4.27 -18.62
CA ASN A 124 2.59 4.49 -20.07
C ASN A 124 1.92 3.35 -20.82
N ASN A 125 1.99 2.13 -20.29
CA ASN A 125 1.43 0.96 -20.94
C ASN A 125 -0.06 0.71 -20.60
N THR A 126 -0.59 1.40 -19.61
CA THR A 126 -1.97 1.20 -19.16
C THR A 126 -2.92 2.34 -19.54
N ASP A 127 -2.40 3.40 -20.10
CA ASP A 127 -3.24 4.53 -20.55
C ASP A 127 -3.83 4.27 -21.95
#